data_7862bf702a0c5615abf2106891cb23ae
#
_entry.id   7862bf702a0c5615abf2106891cb23ae
#
_cell.length_a   1.000
_cell.length_b   1.000
_cell.length_c   1.000
_cell.angle_alpha   90.00
_cell.angle_beta   90.00
_cell.angle_gamma   90.00
#
_symmetry.space_group_name_H-M   'P 1'
#
loop_
_entity.id
_entity.type
_entity.pdbx_description
1 polymer ?
#
loop_
_entity_poly.entity_id
_entity_poly.type
_entity_poly.pdbx_seq_one_letter_code
_entity_poly.pdbx_strand_id
1 'polypeptide(L)'
;MLKDSKNIEYKDRIFYAMSDVALRRDNEELGIKYLRNSVAASTNNNRQKVKSSLKVASMLFDNKDYVLSQAYYDTVVMTMDRTYPEYDSLLNLSVMLSDLVDNLTTYQLQDSLLRLVEMDSVSRNKIILEVIEEYKAEQERLAKEKELQEQLALLGGDEIANPNMSAPMSSGGNTSWYFYNQVSLTRGSAEFKNKWGNRTLEDFWFVSNKRSMM
;
A
#
# COMPACT_ATOMS: atom_id res chain seq x y z
N MET A 1 -9.86 11.54 -16.78
CA MET A 1 -8.72 12.10 -16.04
C MET A 1 -7.94 11.04 -15.26
N LEU A 2 -8.55 10.28 -14.35
CA LEU A 2 -7.82 9.29 -13.52
C LEU A 2 -7.25 8.07 -14.26
N LYS A 3 -7.82 7.72 -15.42
CA LYS A 3 -7.38 6.58 -16.27
C LYS A 3 -6.32 6.94 -17.30
N ASP A 4 -6.00 8.22 -17.44
CA ASP A 4 -5.02 8.70 -18.43
C ASP A 4 -3.61 8.56 -17.82
N SER A 5 -2.72 7.90 -18.56
CA SER A 5 -1.32 7.67 -18.16
C SER A 5 -0.55 8.97 -17.92
N LYS A 6 -0.90 10.04 -18.63
CA LYS A 6 -0.31 11.38 -18.45
C LYS A 6 -0.57 12.00 -17.08
N ASN A 7 -1.60 11.54 -16.36
CA ASN A 7 -2.03 12.11 -15.09
C ASN A 7 -1.58 11.27 -13.89
N ILE A 8 -0.77 10.24 -14.09
CA ILE A 8 -0.32 9.34 -13.01
C ILE A 8 0.40 10.13 -11.93
N GLU A 9 1.27 11.06 -12.31
CA GLU A 9 2.05 11.89 -11.37
C GLU A 9 1.21 12.93 -10.62
N TYR A 10 0.02 13.24 -11.12
CA TYR A 10 -0.87 14.25 -10.53
C TYR A 10 -2.09 13.65 -9.83
N LYS A 11 -2.18 12.33 -9.70
CA LYS A 11 -3.32 11.66 -9.07
C LYS A 11 -3.59 12.14 -7.65
N ASP A 12 -2.55 12.40 -6.88
CA ASP A 12 -2.61 12.93 -5.53
C ASP A 12 -3.38 14.28 -5.48
N ARG A 13 -3.03 15.21 -6.36
CA ARG A 13 -3.67 16.53 -6.46
C ARG A 13 -5.08 16.44 -7.04
N ILE A 14 -5.30 15.55 -8.00
CA ILE A 14 -6.62 15.32 -8.58
C ILE A 14 -7.58 14.78 -7.50
N PHE A 15 -7.17 13.78 -6.72
CA PHE A 15 -7.97 13.27 -5.63
C PHE A 15 -8.23 14.33 -4.56
N TYR A 16 -7.24 15.16 -4.24
CA TYR A 16 -7.44 16.27 -3.32
C TYR A 16 -8.49 17.26 -3.83
N ALA A 17 -8.43 17.66 -5.10
CA ALA A 17 -9.41 18.53 -5.71
C ALA A 17 -10.83 17.90 -5.75
N MET A 18 -10.90 16.57 -6.00
CA MET A 18 -12.17 15.83 -5.95
C MET A 18 -12.76 15.84 -4.54
N SER A 19 -11.90 15.75 -3.51
CA SER A 19 -12.38 15.86 -2.12
C SER A 19 -12.97 17.23 -1.82
N ASP A 20 -12.33 18.31 -2.29
CA ASP A 20 -12.86 19.67 -2.11
C ASP A 20 -14.23 19.84 -2.76
N VAL A 21 -14.44 19.26 -3.93
CA VAL A 21 -15.75 19.28 -4.61
C VAL A 21 -16.80 18.47 -3.82
N ALA A 22 -16.42 17.30 -3.30
CA ALA A 22 -17.32 16.46 -2.51
C ALA A 22 -17.73 17.17 -1.21
N LEU A 23 -16.80 17.81 -0.51
CA LEU A 23 -17.05 18.55 0.73
C LEU A 23 -17.94 19.79 0.51
N ARG A 24 -17.78 20.50 -0.62
CA ARG A 24 -18.68 21.61 -0.98
C ARG A 24 -20.11 21.17 -1.31
N ARG A 25 -20.31 19.87 -1.53
CA ARG A 25 -21.63 19.25 -1.74
C ARG A 25 -22.16 18.56 -0.50
N ASP A 26 -21.57 18.86 0.66
CA ASP A 26 -21.91 18.27 1.97
C ASP A 26 -21.82 16.73 1.99
N ASN A 27 -20.99 16.16 1.09
CA ASN A 27 -20.73 14.72 1.08
C ASN A 27 -19.37 14.43 1.73
N GLU A 28 -19.39 14.38 3.05
CA GLU A 28 -18.20 14.23 3.87
C GLU A 28 -17.54 12.85 3.70
N GLU A 29 -18.32 11.79 3.65
CA GLU A 29 -17.84 10.42 3.48
C GLU A 29 -17.04 10.28 2.18
N LEU A 30 -17.59 10.81 1.08
CA LEU A 30 -16.91 10.82 -0.21
C LEU A 30 -15.66 11.72 -0.18
N GLY A 31 -15.74 12.84 0.53
CA GLY A 31 -14.61 13.75 0.77
C GLY A 31 -13.43 13.04 1.44
N ILE A 32 -13.70 12.36 2.55
CA ILE A 32 -12.71 11.55 3.29
C ILE A 32 -12.13 10.45 2.40
N LYS A 33 -12.97 9.75 1.64
CA LYS A 33 -12.52 8.71 0.71
C LYS A 33 -11.54 9.25 -0.34
N TYR A 34 -11.82 10.38 -0.95
CA TYR A 34 -10.92 11.00 -1.91
C TYR A 34 -9.63 11.51 -1.26
N LEU A 35 -9.68 12.04 -0.04
CA LEU A 35 -8.48 12.44 0.70
C LEU A 35 -7.58 11.23 1.01
N ARG A 36 -8.14 10.12 1.44
CA ARG A 36 -7.39 8.86 1.64
C ARG A 36 -6.70 8.41 0.35
N ASN A 37 -7.41 8.48 -0.77
CA ASN A 37 -6.82 8.17 -2.08
C ASN A 37 -5.70 9.16 -2.46
N SER A 38 -5.84 10.44 -2.09
CA SER A 38 -4.80 11.45 -2.28
C SER A 38 -3.55 11.12 -1.47
N VAL A 39 -3.69 10.75 -0.20
CA VAL A 39 -2.56 10.32 0.66
C VAL A 39 -1.86 9.10 0.07
N ALA A 40 -2.62 8.08 -0.35
CA ALA A 40 -2.08 6.87 -0.96
C ALA A 40 -1.35 7.13 -2.29
N ALA A 41 -1.86 8.07 -3.10
CA ALA A 41 -1.24 8.45 -4.37
C ALA A 41 0.00 9.36 -4.21
N SER A 42 0.18 10.00 -3.05
CA SER A 42 1.31 10.91 -2.78
C SER A 42 2.58 10.15 -2.42
N THR A 43 3.16 9.40 -3.35
CA THR A 43 4.38 8.62 -3.10
C THR A 43 5.64 9.47 -3.07
N ASN A 44 5.76 10.43 -4.00
CA ASN A 44 6.94 11.29 -4.15
C ASN A 44 6.65 12.77 -3.84
N ASN A 45 5.47 13.07 -3.32
CA ASN A 45 5.04 14.44 -3.03
C ASN A 45 4.69 14.61 -1.56
N ASN A 46 5.72 14.71 -0.71
CA ASN A 46 5.57 14.84 0.73
C ASN A 46 4.68 16.03 1.13
N ARG A 47 4.78 17.14 0.41
CA ARG A 47 3.97 18.34 0.68
C ARG A 47 2.48 18.06 0.48
N GLN A 48 2.11 17.36 -0.60
CA GLN A 48 0.72 16.99 -0.85
C GLN A 48 0.25 15.93 0.15
N LYS A 49 1.12 14.98 0.50
CA LYS A 49 0.83 13.94 1.49
C LYS A 49 0.50 14.56 2.84
N VAL A 50 1.33 15.47 3.34
CA VAL A 50 1.08 16.22 4.59
C VAL A 50 -0.26 16.96 4.52
N LYS A 51 -0.50 17.71 3.45
CA LYS A 51 -1.73 18.49 3.28
C LYS A 51 -2.98 17.62 3.29
N SER A 52 -2.95 16.49 2.59
CA SER A 52 -4.08 15.56 2.53
C SER A 52 -4.28 14.83 3.85
N SER A 53 -3.19 14.35 4.47
CA SER A 53 -3.24 13.66 5.77
C SER A 53 -3.76 14.57 6.88
N LEU A 54 -3.31 15.82 6.94
CA LEU A 54 -3.76 16.78 7.93
C LEU A 54 -5.28 17.04 7.81
N LYS A 55 -5.77 17.17 6.59
CA LYS A 55 -7.21 17.40 6.36
C LYS A 55 -8.05 16.18 6.73
N VAL A 56 -7.58 14.95 6.41
CA VAL A 56 -8.25 13.71 6.85
C VAL A 56 -8.23 13.60 8.37
N ALA A 57 -7.07 13.84 8.99
CA ALA A 57 -6.91 13.74 10.43
C ALA A 57 -7.89 14.66 11.18
N SER A 58 -7.98 15.93 10.75
CA SER A 58 -8.92 16.91 11.33
C SER A 58 -10.37 16.44 11.19
N MET A 59 -10.78 15.99 10.01
CA MET A 59 -12.17 15.53 9.79
C MET A 59 -12.52 14.29 10.62
N LEU A 60 -11.58 13.32 10.71
CA LEU A 60 -11.78 12.14 11.54
C LEU A 60 -11.80 12.49 13.03
N PHE A 61 -11.03 13.48 13.46
CA PHE A 61 -11.07 13.98 14.82
C PHE A 61 -12.45 14.59 15.17
N ASP A 62 -12.99 15.41 14.27
CA ASP A 62 -14.32 16.01 14.43
C ASP A 62 -15.43 14.94 14.48
N ASN A 63 -15.25 13.85 13.72
CA ASN A 63 -16.12 12.68 13.71
C ASN A 63 -15.90 11.72 14.89
N LYS A 64 -15.01 12.05 15.82
CA LYS A 64 -14.65 11.25 17.00
C LYS A 64 -14.02 9.88 16.68
N ASP A 65 -13.54 9.71 15.46
CA ASP A 65 -12.76 8.54 15.07
C ASP A 65 -11.27 8.77 15.42
N TYR A 66 -10.98 8.77 16.71
CA TYR A 66 -9.67 9.13 17.23
C TYR A 66 -8.56 8.18 16.81
N VAL A 67 -8.87 6.88 16.64
CA VAL A 67 -7.91 5.86 16.24
C VAL A 67 -7.37 6.14 14.84
N LEU A 68 -8.27 6.37 13.87
CA LEU A 68 -7.85 6.71 12.51
C LEU A 68 -7.27 8.13 12.44
N SER A 69 -7.81 9.08 13.20
CA SER A 69 -7.28 10.44 13.27
C SER A 69 -5.82 10.44 13.72
N GLN A 70 -5.49 9.72 14.79
CA GLN A 70 -4.12 9.58 15.31
C GLN A 70 -3.18 9.03 14.24
N ALA A 71 -3.55 7.95 13.53
CA ALA A 71 -2.72 7.36 12.49
C ALA A 71 -2.40 8.35 11.34
N TYR A 72 -3.33 9.25 11.01
CA TYR A 72 -3.08 10.30 10.02
C TYR A 72 -2.24 11.44 10.57
N TYR A 73 -2.39 11.85 11.85
CA TYR A 73 -1.48 12.82 12.47
C TYR A 73 -0.05 12.28 12.57
N ASP A 74 0.13 11.01 12.89
CA ASP A 74 1.45 10.36 12.87
C ASP A 74 2.06 10.41 11.45
N THR A 75 1.25 10.14 10.43
CA THR A 75 1.70 10.26 9.03
C THR A 75 2.15 11.69 8.71
N VAL A 76 1.46 12.70 9.22
CA VAL A 76 1.84 14.12 9.07
C VAL A 76 3.20 14.37 9.72
N VAL A 77 3.37 13.99 10.99
CA VAL A 77 4.61 14.20 11.75
C VAL A 77 5.79 13.47 11.12
N MET A 78 5.60 12.25 10.63
CA MET A 78 6.63 11.46 9.97
C MET A 78 7.05 12.02 8.60
N THR A 79 6.13 12.70 7.90
CA THR A 79 6.36 13.16 6.52
C THR A 79 6.73 14.63 6.46
N MET A 80 6.33 15.43 7.44
CA MET A 80 6.56 16.85 7.51
C MET A 80 8.02 17.16 7.84
N ASP A 81 8.55 18.22 7.24
CA ASP A 81 9.88 18.73 7.58
C ASP A 81 9.84 19.42 8.95
N ARG A 82 10.84 19.15 9.79
CA ARG A 82 10.98 19.72 11.14
C ARG A 82 11.15 21.24 11.15
N THR A 83 11.47 21.84 10.03
CA THR A 83 11.59 23.29 9.88
C THR A 83 10.25 24.02 9.78
N TYR A 84 9.14 23.31 9.64
CA TYR A 84 7.81 23.91 9.63
C TYR A 84 7.43 24.46 11.01
N PRO A 85 6.92 25.69 11.10
CA PRO A 85 6.61 26.34 12.39
C PRO A 85 5.52 25.60 13.18
N GLU A 86 4.68 24.82 12.53
CA GLU A 86 3.58 24.05 13.15
C GLU A 86 4.04 22.63 13.59
N TYR A 87 5.29 22.22 13.29
CA TYR A 87 5.77 20.87 13.56
C TYR A 87 5.64 20.46 15.03
N ASP A 88 6.12 21.31 15.95
CA ASP A 88 6.08 21.00 17.39
C ASP A 88 4.66 20.92 17.94
N SER A 89 3.77 21.75 17.44
CA SER A 89 2.35 21.72 17.84
C SER A 89 1.67 20.43 17.37
N LEU A 90 1.95 20.00 16.13
CA LEU A 90 1.39 18.76 15.58
C LEU A 90 2.01 17.52 16.21
N LEU A 91 3.29 17.57 16.56
CA LEU A 91 3.95 16.49 17.31
C LEU A 91 3.32 16.32 18.68
N ASN A 92 3.11 17.41 19.42
CA ASN A 92 2.46 17.36 20.72
C ASN A 92 1.01 16.83 20.62
N LEU A 93 0.28 17.25 19.59
CA LEU A 93 -1.08 16.76 19.35
C LEU A 93 -1.07 15.24 19.02
N SER A 94 -0.14 14.76 18.19
CA SER A 94 0.03 13.34 17.88
C SER A 94 0.30 12.52 19.14
N VAL A 95 1.20 12.98 20.01
CA VAL A 95 1.50 12.31 21.30
C VAL A 95 0.26 12.26 22.20
N MET A 96 -0.43 13.39 22.36
CA MET A 96 -1.66 13.46 23.18
C MET A 96 -2.77 12.56 22.64
N LEU A 97 -2.90 12.47 21.31
CA LEU A 97 -3.85 11.55 20.67
C LEU A 97 -3.45 10.09 20.85
N SER A 98 -2.16 9.77 20.82
CA SER A 98 -1.67 8.42 21.11
C SER A 98 -2.08 7.98 22.51
N ASP A 99 -1.83 8.81 23.53
CA ASP A 99 -2.24 8.52 24.90
C ASP A 99 -3.76 8.34 25.03
N LEU A 100 -4.53 9.19 24.34
CA LEU A 100 -6.01 9.09 24.32
C LEU A 100 -6.46 7.76 23.68
N VAL A 101 -5.88 7.38 22.53
CA VAL A 101 -6.24 6.16 21.80
C VAL A 101 -5.86 4.92 22.59
N ASP A 102 -4.72 4.91 23.27
CA ASP A 102 -4.28 3.81 24.14
C ASP A 102 -5.24 3.61 25.32
N ASN A 103 -5.68 4.69 25.95
CA ASN A 103 -6.68 4.64 26.99
C ASN A 103 -8.06 4.20 26.47
N LEU A 104 -8.47 4.70 25.31
CA LEU A 104 -9.76 4.37 24.69
C LEU A 104 -9.81 2.89 24.28
N THR A 105 -8.75 2.38 23.65
CA THR A 105 -8.66 0.97 23.24
C THR A 105 -8.62 0.05 24.45
N THR A 106 -7.90 0.42 25.50
CA THR A 106 -7.90 -0.31 26.78
C THR A 106 -9.28 -0.34 27.39
N TYR A 107 -9.97 0.79 27.44
CA TYR A 107 -11.35 0.89 27.95
C TYR A 107 -12.30 -0.01 27.14
N GLN A 108 -12.26 0.09 25.80
CA GLN A 108 -13.10 -0.73 24.92
C GLN A 108 -12.84 -2.23 25.08
N LEU A 109 -11.57 -2.62 25.24
CA LEU A 109 -11.20 -4.01 25.51
C LEU A 109 -11.78 -4.49 26.83
N GLN A 110 -11.62 -3.70 27.90
CA GLN A 110 -12.12 -4.08 29.22
C GLN A 110 -13.66 -4.14 29.24
N ASP A 111 -14.35 -3.19 28.59
CA ASP A 111 -15.81 -3.21 28.47
C ASP A 111 -16.30 -4.44 27.72
N SER A 112 -15.62 -4.81 26.62
CA SER A 112 -15.97 -6.01 25.85
C SER A 112 -15.72 -7.29 26.66
N LEU A 113 -14.65 -7.36 27.45
CA LEU A 113 -14.38 -8.48 28.34
C LEU A 113 -15.42 -8.61 29.47
N LEU A 114 -15.83 -7.47 30.07
CA LEU A 114 -16.91 -7.46 31.07
C LEU A 114 -18.23 -7.97 30.49
N ARG A 115 -18.61 -7.53 29.30
CA ARG A 115 -19.79 -8.03 28.60
C ARG A 115 -19.73 -9.53 28.35
N LEU A 116 -18.56 -10.07 27.99
CA LEU A 116 -18.37 -11.52 27.82
C LEU A 116 -18.52 -12.27 29.15
N VAL A 117 -18.12 -11.71 30.29
CA VAL A 117 -18.30 -12.31 31.61
C VAL A 117 -19.78 -12.37 32.00
N GLU A 118 -20.55 -11.32 31.69
CA GLU A 118 -21.98 -11.22 32.01
C GLU A 118 -22.85 -12.13 31.12
N MET A 119 -22.35 -12.54 29.94
CA MET A 119 -23.08 -13.42 29.02
C MET A 119 -23.20 -14.85 29.56
N ASP A 120 -24.27 -15.53 29.15
CA ASP A 120 -24.41 -16.98 29.37
C ASP A 120 -23.32 -17.78 28.65
N SER A 121 -23.02 -18.98 29.19
CA SER A 121 -21.93 -19.82 28.69
C SER A 121 -22.06 -20.19 27.20
N VAL A 122 -23.28 -20.38 26.71
CA VAL A 122 -23.53 -20.79 25.30
C VAL A 122 -23.24 -19.63 24.35
N SER A 123 -23.78 -18.45 24.64
CA SER A 123 -23.57 -17.24 23.85
C SER A 123 -22.10 -16.81 23.83
N ARG A 124 -21.45 -16.85 24.98
CA ARG A 124 -20.02 -16.56 25.12
C ARG A 124 -19.15 -17.48 24.25
N ASN A 125 -19.38 -18.80 24.36
CA ASN A 125 -18.63 -19.78 23.56
C ASN A 125 -18.84 -19.57 22.05
N LYS A 126 -20.04 -19.20 21.61
CA LYS A 126 -20.32 -18.89 20.21
C LYS A 126 -19.46 -17.72 19.72
N ILE A 127 -19.44 -16.61 20.46
CA ILE A 127 -18.62 -15.43 20.08
C ILE A 127 -17.13 -15.80 20.06
N ILE A 128 -16.65 -16.55 21.05
CA ILE A 128 -15.24 -16.97 21.09
C ILE A 128 -14.89 -17.82 19.86
N LEU A 129 -15.77 -18.75 19.47
CA LEU A 129 -15.54 -19.56 18.28
C LEU A 129 -15.54 -18.73 16.99
N GLU A 130 -16.46 -17.77 16.85
CA GLU A 130 -16.49 -16.84 15.72
C GLU A 130 -15.19 -16.04 15.60
N VAL A 131 -14.70 -15.48 16.71
CA VAL A 131 -13.41 -14.74 16.73
C VAL A 131 -12.22 -15.64 16.38
N ILE A 132 -12.22 -16.88 16.87
CA ILE A 132 -11.16 -17.86 16.54
C ILE A 132 -11.21 -18.20 15.02
N GLU A 133 -12.38 -18.36 14.45
CA GLU A 133 -12.53 -18.64 13.02
C GLU A 133 -12.08 -17.45 12.16
N GLU A 134 -12.46 -16.23 12.52
CA GLU A 134 -11.99 -15.00 11.86
C GLU A 134 -10.48 -14.88 11.92
N TYR A 135 -9.87 -15.09 13.10
CA TYR A 135 -8.43 -15.05 13.28
C TYR A 135 -7.72 -16.09 12.42
N LYS A 136 -8.23 -17.32 12.36
CA LYS A 136 -7.66 -18.37 11.51
C LYS A 136 -7.76 -18.01 10.03
N ALA A 137 -8.92 -17.51 9.58
CA ALA A 137 -9.13 -17.09 8.21
C ALA A 137 -8.17 -15.94 7.82
N GLU A 138 -7.95 -14.99 8.72
CA GLU A 138 -6.98 -13.90 8.52
C GLU A 138 -5.54 -14.41 8.43
N GLN A 139 -5.15 -15.35 9.29
CA GLN A 139 -3.82 -15.96 9.24
C GLN A 139 -3.59 -16.73 7.95
N GLU A 140 -4.60 -17.47 7.48
CA GLU A 140 -4.54 -18.17 6.20
C GLU A 140 -4.44 -17.20 5.01
N ARG A 141 -5.18 -16.08 5.07
CA ARG A 141 -5.10 -15.03 4.04
C ARG A 141 -3.70 -14.43 3.97
N LEU A 142 -3.13 -14.07 5.12
CA LEU A 142 -1.78 -13.51 5.21
C LEU A 142 -0.72 -14.52 4.78
N ALA A 143 -0.89 -15.80 5.10
CA ALA A 143 0.03 -16.86 4.66
C ALA A 143 0.00 -17.02 3.13
N LYS A 144 -1.20 -17.05 2.53
CA LYS A 144 -1.37 -17.11 1.06
C LYS A 144 -0.82 -15.86 0.36
N GLU A 145 -1.01 -14.69 0.95
CA GLU A 145 -0.46 -13.45 0.39
C GLU A 145 1.07 -13.45 0.41
N LYS A 146 1.68 -13.91 1.50
CA LYS A 146 3.14 -14.08 1.58
C LYS A 146 3.66 -15.09 0.58
N GLU A 147 3.01 -16.25 0.46
CA GLU A 147 3.37 -17.29 -0.51
C GLU A 147 3.26 -16.78 -1.96
N LEU A 148 2.19 -16.03 -2.27
CA LEU A 148 2.04 -15.39 -3.56
C LEU A 148 3.12 -14.35 -3.83
N GLN A 149 3.48 -13.56 -2.83
CA GLN A 149 4.53 -12.56 -2.92
C GLN A 149 5.91 -13.20 -3.13
N GLU A 150 6.19 -14.31 -2.43
CA GLU A 150 7.41 -15.09 -2.62
C GLU A 150 7.46 -15.73 -4.02
N GLN A 151 6.34 -16.28 -4.51
CA GLN A 151 6.24 -16.81 -5.87
C GLN A 151 6.47 -15.73 -6.93
N LEU A 152 5.88 -14.53 -6.75
CA LEU A 152 6.10 -13.39 -7.64
C LEU A 152 7.56 -12.91 -7.61
N ALA A 153 8.20 -12.92 -6.46
CA ALA A 153 9.61 -12.58 -6.32
C ALA A 153 10.52 -13.62 -7.02
N LEU A 154 10.18 -14.91 -6.92
CA LEU A 154 10.89 -16.00 -7.60
C LEU A 154 10.70 -15.98 -9.11
N LEU A 155 9.54 -15.55 -9.61
CA LEU A 155 9.24 -15.44 -11.04
C LEU A 155 9.86 -14.21 -11.70
N GLY A 156 10.64 -13.40 -10.97
CA GLY A 156 11.34 -12.21 -11.50
C GLY A 156 10.38 -11.16 -12.06
N GLY A 157 9.35 -10.84 -11.28
CA GLY A 157 8.29 -9.91 -11.67
C GLY A 157 8.74 -8.47 -11.77
N ASP A 158 9.44 -8.10 -12.83
CA ASP A 158 9.78 -6.70 -13.15
C ASP A 158 8.64 -5.94 -13.87
N GLU A 159 7.48 -6.57 -14.08
CA GLU A 159 6.38 -5.94 -14.83
C GLU A 159 5.06 -5.74 -14.06
N ILE A 160 4.97 -6.14 -12.79
CA ILE A 160 3.83 -5.74 -11.95
C ILE A 160 4.38 -5.07 -10.69
N ALA A 161 5.10 -3.98 -10.90
CA ALA A 161 5.46 -3.07 -9.83
C ALA A 161 4.18 -2.43 -9.30
N ASN A 162 3.71 -2.90 -8.16
CA ASN A 162 2.78 -2.16 -7.33
C ASN A 162 3.50 -0.87 -6.90
N PRO A 163 3.10 0.34 -7.32
CA PRO A 163 3.85 1.58 -7.07
C PRO A 163 3.90 1.99 -5.60
N ASN A 164 3.46 1.14 -4.69
CA ASN A 164 3.31 1.46 -3.27
C ASN A 164 4.28 0.70 -2.34
N MET A 165 5.26 -0.04 -2.86
CA MET A 165 6.29 -0.65 -2.02
C MET A 165 7.65 0.00 -2.26
N SER A 166 8.03 0.88 -1.36
CA SER A 166 9.43 1.30 -1.16
C SER A 166 10.22 0.08 -0.67
N ALA A 167 10.89 -0.60 -1.58
CA ALA A 167 11.85 -1.62 -1.20
C ALA A 167 13.00 -0.96 -0.44
N PRO A 168 13.47 -1.52 0.70
CA PRO A 168 14.70 -1.07 1.32
C PRO A 168 15.86 -1.35 0.36
N MET A 169 16.62 -0.34 0.00
CA MET A 169 17.87 -0.46 -0.73
C MET A 169 18.82 -1.36 0.07
N SER A 170 18.85 -2.63 -0.24
CA SER A 170 19.94 -3.51 0.16
C SER A 170 21.07 -3.33 -0.85
N SER A 171 22.12 -2.71 -0.37
CA SER A 171 23.43 -2.60 -0.99
C SER A 171 23.96 -3.97 -1.38
N GLY A 172 24.09 -4.23 -2.67
CA GLY A 172 24.82 -5.41 -3.14
C GLY A 172 24.49 -5.83 -4.57
N GLY A 173 25.22 -5.30 -5.55
CA GLY A 173 25.30 -5.89 -6.88
C GLY A 173 24.37 -5.25 -7.91
N ASN A 174 24.99 -4.59 -8.87
CA ASN A 174 24.40 -3.97 -10.04
C ASN A 174 23.68 -5.02 -10.94
N THR A 175 22.45 -5.40 -10.55
CA THR A 175 21.61 -6.39 -11.26
C THR A 175 20.72 -5.76 -12.35
N SER A 176 20.86 -4.47 -12.59
CA SER A 176 20.06 -3.71 -13.56
C SER A 176 20.39 -4.09 -15.03
N TRP A 177 21.59 -4.63 -15.30
CA TRP A 177 21.99 -5.00 -16.65
C TRP A 177 21.58 -6.44 -16.95
N TYR A 178 20.84 -6.65 -18.06
CA TYR A 178 20.27 -7.95 -18.46
C TYR A 178 21.26 -9.12 -18.37
N PHE A 179 22.51 -8.93 -18.82
CA PHE A 179 23.52 -9.98 -18.81
C PHE A 179 24.10 -10.34 -17.43
N TYR A 180 23.87 -9.52 -16.41
CA TYR A 180 24.24 -9.82 -15.03
C TYR A 180 23.08 -10.44 -14.23
N ASN A 181 21.88 -10.45 -14.81
CA ASN A 181 20.72 -11.08 -14.19
C ASN A 181 20.52 -12.50 -14.73
N GLN A 182 20.98 -13.49 -13.96
CA GLN A 182 20.91 -14.90 -14.32
C GLN A 182 19.48 -15.39 -14.59
N VAL A 183 18.50 -14.85 -13.87
CA VAL A 183 17.07 -15.18 -14.03
C VAL A 183 16.54 -14.68 -15.36
N SER A 184 16.85 -13.44 -15.73
CA SER A 184 16.47 -12.85 -17.01
C SER A 184 17.12 -13.56 -18.18
N LEU A 185 18.38 -13.98 -18.06
CA LEU A 185 19.08 -14.78 -19.06
C LEU A 185 18.42 -16.15 -19.28
N THR A 186 18.10 -16.85 -18.20
CA THR A 186 17.47 -18.18 -18.27
C THR A 186 16.10 -18.11 -18.91
N ARG A 187 15.28 -17.12 -18.50
CA ARG A 187 13.94 -16.88 -19.06
C ARG A 187 14.02 -16.48 -20.54
N GLY A 188 14.86 -15.53 -20.89
CA GLY A 188 15.04 -15.07 -22.25
C GLY A 188 15.54 -16.20 -23.18
N SER A 189 16.44 -17.08 -22.69
CA SER A 189 16.88 -18.26 -23.42
C SER A 189 15.74 -19.26 -23.64
N ALA A 190 14.89 -19.49 -22.65
CA ALA A 190 13.72 -20.38 -22.78
C ALA A 190 12.69 -19.82 -23.76
N GLU A 191 12.36 -18.54 -23.68
CA GLU A 191 11.44 -17.87 -24.61
C GLU A 191 11.98 -17.86 -26.05
N PHE A 192 13.28 -17.61 -26.21
CA PHE A 192 13.92 -17.69 -27.52
C PHE A 192 13.80 -19.08 -28.12
N LYS A 193 14.11 -20.13 -27.35
CA LYS A 193 14.00 -21.53 -27.81
C LYS A 193 12.57 -21.91 -28.16
N ASN A 194 11.58 -21.44 -27.39
CA ASN A 194 10.18 -21.71 -27.67
C ASN A 194 9.70 -21.03 -28.95
N LYS A 195 10.17 -19.81 -29.22
CA LYS A 195 9.73 -19.02 -30.38
C LYS A 195 10.50 -19.38 -31.66
N TRP A 196 11.79 -19.68 -31.54
CA TRP A 196 12.69 -19.80 -32.68
C TRP A 196 13.34 -21.20 -32.79
N GLY A 197 13.10 -22.08 -31.83
CA GLY A 197 13.74 -23.41 -31.76
C GLY A 197 15.23 -23.34 -31.43
N ASN A 198 15.91 -24.48 -31.60
CA ASN A 198 17.38 -24.57 -31.42
C ASN A 198 18.08 -23.97 -32.66
N ARG A 199 18.24 -22.66 -32.64
CA ARG A 199 19.00 -21.95 -33.69
C ARG A 199 20.45 -21.84 -33.31
N THR A 200 21.33 -22.11 -34.26
CA THR A 200 22.78 -21.90 -34.11
C THR A 200 23.12 -20.43 -34.33
N LEU A 201 24.21 -19.95 -33.71
CA LEU A 201 24.73 -18.60 -33.89
C LEU A 201 25.40 -18.51 -35.29
N GLU A 202 24.63 -18.11 -36.29
CA GLU A 202 25.04 -17.93 -37.67
C GLU A 202 24.45 -16.65 -38.23
N ASP A 203 25.05 -16.12 -39.30
CA ASP A 203 24.47 -15.00 -40.03
C ASP A 203 23.10 -15.39 -40.60
N PHE A 204 22.15 -14.43 -40.54
CA PHE A 204 20.77 -14.64 -40.94
C PHE A 204 20.04 -15.76 -40.17
N TRP A 205 20.34 -15.98 -38.88
CA TRP A 205 19.74 -17.00 -38.00
C TRP A 205 18.19 -16.96 -37.95
N PHE A 206 17.59 -15.81 -38.26
CA PHE A 206 16.14 -15.60 -38.24
C PHE A 206 15.44 -16.08 -39.52
N VAL A 207 16.20 -16.44 -40.59
CA VAL A 207 15.65 -16.93 -41.86
C VAL A 207 15.54 -18.46 -41.83
N SER A 208 14.33 -18.96 -42.07
CA SER A 208 14.06 -20.42 -42.07
C SER A 208 14.64 -21.14 -43.27
N ASN A 209 14.78 -20.46 -44.42
CA ASN A 209 15.30 -21.07 -45.65
C ASN A 209 16.40 -20.19 -46.25
N LYS A 210 17.65 -20.58 -46.04
CA LYS A 210 18.83 -19.84 -46.50
C LYS A 210 19.18 -20.07 -47.99
N ARG A 211 18.53 -21.06 -48.66
CA ARG A 211 18.86 -21.43 -50.03
C ARG A 211 18.44 -20.37 -51.10
N SER A 212 17.69 -19.37 -50.73
CA SER A 212 17.25 -18.33 -51.66
C SER A 212 18.09 -17.03 -51.62
N MET A 213 19.17 -17.01 -50.82
CA MET A 213 20.06 -15.84 -50.64
C MET A 213 21.52 -16.06 -51.07
N MET A 214 21.81 -17.17 -51.77
CA MET A 214 23.08 -17.39 -52.45
C MET A 214 22.92 -17.27 -53.96
#